data_b47e231880264e6bd9a206c75c78a03a
#
_entry.id   b47e231880264e6bd9a206c75c78a03a
#
_cell.length_a   1.000
_cell.length_b   1.000
_cell.length_c   1.000
_cell.angle_alpha   90.00
_cell.angle_beta   90.00
_cell.angle_gamma   90.00
#
_symmetry.space_group_name_H-M   'P 1'
#
loop_
_entity.id
_entity.type
_entity.pdbx_description
1 polymer ?
#
loop_
_entity_poly.entity_id
_entity_poly.type
_entity_poly.pdbx_seq_one_letter_code
_entity_poly.pdbx_strand_id
1 'polypeptide(L)'
;HLGLSSVRWIPAGQPPHRGTPQVTPQHRLAMVLRSTAKNPQFSVDPAEVEAERASYTVETLERLRNELGMTQPLVLLVGADAFAGLSTWHRWRELFALAHIAISHRPGFPVELSSLPHELATEFSDRHQADASCLGEAAAGSIVTFAMTQLAISATQIRKLLANGKSARYLLPDAVLDYIQLHQLYRNA
;
A
#
# COMPACT_ATOMS: atom_id res chain seq x y z
N HIS A 1 -4.27 -2.87 -16.08
CA HIS A 1 -3.94 -1.46 -16.27
C HIS A 1 -2.43 -1.18 -16.19
N LEU A 2 -1.71 -1.77 -15.22
CA LEU A 2 -0.28 -1.50 -15.01
C LEU A 2 0.64 -2.60 -15.58
N GLY A 3 0.12 -3.71 -16.07
CA GLY A 3 0.93 -4.81 -16.61
C GLY A 3 1.83 -5.53 -15.60
N LEU A 4 1.55 -5.41 -14.30
CA LEU A 4 2.36 -6.02 -13.25
C LEU A 4 2.23 -7.55 -13.27
N SER A 5 3.35 -8.26 -13.20
CA SER A 5 3.41 -9.72 -13.14
C SER A 5 3.00 -10.28 -11.77
N SER A 6 3.28 -9.55 -10.69
CA SER A 6 2.94 -9.93 -9.33
C SER A 6 2.79 -8.71 -8.42
N VAL A 7 2.12 -8.89 -7.28
CA VAL A 7 2.02 -7.88 -6.22
C VAL A 7 2.48 -8.48 -4.90
N ARG A 8 3.46 -7.83 -4.27
CA ARG A 8 3.96 -8.19 -2.93
C ARG A 8 3.29 -7.28 -1.90
N TRP A 9 2.52 -7.87 -1.02
CA TRP A 9 1.85 -7.19 0.10
C TRP A 9 2.79 -7.15 1.30
N ILE A 10 3.04 -5.96 1.84
CA ILE A 10 3.96 -5.75 2.97
C ILE A 10 3.16 -5.13 4.12
N PRO A 11 2.66 -5.94 5.04
CA PRO A 11 1.97 -5.42 6.23
C PRO A 11 2.94 -4.65 7.11
N ALA A 12 2.62 -3.37 7.38
CA ALA A 12 3.48 -2.54 8.22
C ALA A 12 3.59 -3.11 9.65
N GLY A 13 4.79 -3.17 10.18
CA GLY A 13 5.04 -3.56 11.57
C GLY A 13 4.60 -2.46 12.54
N GLN A 14 5.41 -1.44 12.71
CA GLN A 14 5.14 -0.28 13.56
C GLN A 14 5.21 1.01 12.70
N PRO A 15 4.08 1.43 12.07
CA PRO A 15 4.10 2.59 11.21
C PRO A 15 4.31 3.88 12.03
N PRO A 16 5.39 4.65 11.80
CA PRO A 16 5.74 5.81 12.63
C PRO A 16 4.77 6.98 12.51
N HIS A 17 4.01 7.04 11.41
CA HIS A 17 3.10 8.17 11.10
C HIS A 17 1.61 7.87 11.43
N ARG A 18 1.31 6.74 12.07
CA ARG A 18 -0.07 6.38 12.41
C ARG A 18 -0.19 6.12 13.91
N GLY A 19 -1.33 6.47 14.48
CA GLY A 19 -1.66 6.08 15.85
C GLY A 19 -1.60 4.55 16.03
N THR A 20 -1.47 4.10 17.29
CA THR A 20 -1.38 2.67 17.61
C THR A 20 -2.56 1.91 17.00
N PRO A 21 -2.32 0.91 16.13
CA PRO A 21 -3.39 0.11 15.57
C PRO A 21 -4.15 -0.67 16.65
N GLN A 22 -5.46 -0.86 16.47
CA GLN A 22 -6.33 -1.58 17.42
C GLN A 22 -5.96 -3.08 17.57
N VAL A 23 -5.19 -3.63 16.62
CA VAL A 23 -4.77 -5.03 16.62
C VAL A 23 -3.27 -5.12 16.37
N THR A 24 -2.65 -6.18 16.87
CA THR A 24 -1.20 -6.40 16.76
C THR A 24 -0.76 -6.55 15.30
N PRO A 25 0.53 -6.31 14.99
CA PRO A 25 1.09 -6.56 13.66
C PRO A 25 0.86 -7.99 13.17
N GLN A 26 0.95 -8.98 14.06
CA GLN A 26 0.74 -10.40 13.76
C GLN A 26 -0.69 -10.68 13.30
N HIS A 27 -1.70 -10.09 13.94
CA HIS A 27 -3.08 -10.21 13.48
C HIS A 27 -3.29 -9.56 12.11
N ARG A 28 -2.64 -8.40 11.84
CA ARG A 28 -2.71 -7.77 10.52
C ARG A 28 -2.07 -8.62 9.44
N LEU A 29 -0.88 -9.18 9.70
CA LEU A 29 -0.22 -10.13 8.82
C LEU A 29 -1.10 -11.35 8.54
N ALA A 30 -1.68 -11.96 9.57
CA ALA A 30 -2.55 -13.12 9.43
C ALA A 30 -3.80 -12.83 8.59
N MET A 31 -4.38 -11.63 8.68
CA MET A 31 -5.50 -11.20 7.84
C MET A 31 -5.08 -10.99 6.38
N VAL A 32 -3.92 -10.38 6.12
CA VAL A 32 -3.41 -10.18 4.76
C VAL A 32 -3.10 -11.53 4.10
N LEU A 33 -2.44 -12.46 4.79
CA LEU A 33 -2.19 -13.83 4.29
C LEU A 33 -3.49 -14.51 3.85
N ARG A 34 -4.55 -14.39 4.64
CA ARG A 34 -5.88 -14.99 4.31
C ARG A 34 -6.55 -14.30 3.14
N SER A 35 -6.41 -12.98 3.03
CA SER A 35 -7.04 -12.22 1.95
C SER A 35 -6.41 -12.48 0.59
N THR A 36 -5.10 -12.81 0.57
CA THR A 36 -4.31 -12.98 -0.65
C THR A 36 -4.16 -14.44 -1.09
N ALA A 37 -4.46 -15.41 -0.23
CA ALA A 37 -4.16 -16.83 -0.41
C ALA A 37 -4.70 -17.47 -1.69
N LYS A 38 -5.79 -16.91 -2.26
CA LYS A 38 -6.43 -17.46 -3.48
C LYS A 38 -5.94 -16.84 -4.78
N ASN A 39 -5.04 -15.86 -4.73
CA ASN A 39 -4.49 -15.20 -5.91
C ASN A 39 -3.00 -15.59 -6.07
N PRO A 40 -2.63 -16.38 -7.11
CA PRO A 40 -1.25 -16.83 -7.30
C PRO A 40 -0.28 -15.69 -7.66
N GLN A 41 -0.79 -14.54 -8.11
CA GLN A 41 0.02 -13.35 -8.38
C GLN A 41 0.32 -12.52 -7.12
N PHE A 42 -0.26 -12.89 -5.97
CA PHE A 42 -0.05 -12.18 -4.72
C PHE A 42 0.90 -12.95 -3.80
N SER A 43 1.86 -12.25 -3.25
CA SER A 43 2.73 -12.74 -2.17
C SER A 43 2.66 -11.81 -0.97
N VAL A 44 3.01 -12.31 0.20
CA VAL A 44 3.05 -11.52 1.43
C VAL A 44 4.46 -11.57 2.00
N ASP A 45 5.00 -10.41 2.29
CA ASP A 45 6.32 -10.25 2.90
C ASP A 45 6.14 -9.83 4.37
N PRO A 46 6.52 -10.65 5.34
CA PRO A 46 6.32 -10.38 6.77
C PRO A 46 7.41 -9.51 7.38
N ALA A 47 8.46 -9.15 6.65
CA ALA A 47 9.70 -8.59 7.19
C ALA A 47 9.49 -7.37 8.10
N GLU A 48 8.56 -6.45 7.77
CA GLU A 48 8.28 -5.30 8.62
C GLU A 48 7.59 -5.69 9.94
N VAL A 49 6.77 -6.74 9.93
CA VAL A 49 6.11 -7.26 11.14
C VAL A 49 7.11 -7.97 12.05
N GLU A 50 8.10 -8.64 11.46
CA GLU A 50 9.13 -9.40 12.18
C GLU A 50 10.27 -8.51 12.71
N ALA A 51 10.45 -7.33 12.12
CA ALA A 51 11.56 -6.43 12.47
C ALA A 51 11.46 -5.79 13.87
N GLU A 52 10.29 -5.84 14.54
CA GLU A 52 10.01 -5.28 15.88
C GLU A 52 10.45 -3.81 16.07
N ARG A 53 10.66 -3.07 14.99
CA ARG A 53 11.06 -1.66 14.97
C ARG A 53 10.20 -0.85 14.00
N ALA A 54 10.33 0.47 14.08
CA ALA A 54 9.70 1.34 13.08
C ALA A 54 10.20 0.98 11.68
N SER A 55 9.26 0.87 10.72
CA SER A 55 9.54 0.51 9.33
C SER A 55 9.36 1.74 8.45
N TYR A 56 10.34 2.00 7.61
CA TYR A 56 10.27 3.07 6.61
C TYR A 56 10.26 2.48 5.20
N THR A 57 9.43 3.04 4.33
CA THR A 57 9.27 2.56 2.95
C THR A 57 10.59 2.53 2.19
N VAL A 58 11.48 3.50 2.41
CA VAL A 58 12.80 3.54 1.76
C VAL A 58 13.64 2.33 2.13
N GLU A 59 13.71 1.95 3.41
CA GLU A 59 14.45 0.77 3.88
C GLU A 59 13.88 -0.53 3.31
N THR A 60 12.55 -0.61 3.21
CA THR A 60 11.88 -1.74 2.58
C THR A 60 12.24 -1.85 1.10
N LEU A 61 12.26 -0.74 0.36
CA LEU A 61 12.66 -0.74 -1.05
C LEU A 61 14.14 -1.05 -1.24
N GLU A 62 15.03 -0.55 -0.37
CA GLU A 62 16.46 -0.90 -0.37
C GLU A 62 16.67 -2.41 -0.19
N ARG A 63 15.96 -3.01 0.77
CA ARG A 63 15.99 -4.46 0.98
C ARG A 63 15.51 -5.22 -0.25
N LEU A 64 14.40 -4.80 -0.85
CA LEU A 64 13.86 -5.42 -2.06
C LEU A 64 14.82 -5.27 -3.25
N ARG A 65 15.54 -4.15 -3.38
CA ARG A 65 16.59 -3.98 -4.39
C ARG A 65 17.75 -4.94 -4.18
N ASN A 66 18.17 -5.15 -2.95
CA ASN A 66 19.22 -6.15 -2.63
C ASN A 66 18.75 -7.58 -2.96
N GLU A 67 17.48 -7.89 -2.78
CA GLU A 67 16.89 -9.21 -3.09
C GLU A 67 16.70 -9.43 -4.60
N LEU A 68 16.12 -8.44 -5.29
CA LEU A 68 15.66 -8.58 -6.68
C LEU A 68 16.69 -8.10 -7.72
N GLY A 69 17.70 -7.35 -7.29
CA GLY A 69 18.69 -6.71 -8.16
C GLY A 69 18.26 -5.32 -8.63
N MET A 70 19.24 -4.58 -9.16
CA MET A 70 19.07 -3.17 -9.54
C MET A 70 18.34 -2.97 -10.88
N THR A 71 18.22 -4.00 -11.68
CA THR A 71 17.63 -3.93 -13.04
C THR A 71 16.17 -4.37 -13.09
N GLN A 72 15.70 -5.12 -12.08
CA GLN A 72 14.31 -5.59 -12.04
C GLN A 72 13.34 -4.42 -11.83
N PRO A 73 12.34 -4.18 -12.69
CA PRO A 73 11.33 -3.17 -12.45
C PRO A 73 10.63 -3.37 -11.10
N LEU A 74 10.56 -2.34 -10.29
CA LEU A 74 9.87 -2.32 -9.01
C LEU A 74 8.91 -1.14 -8.96
N VAL A 75 7.66 -1.39 -8.57
CA VAL A 75 6.60 -0.38 -8.56
C VAL A 75 6.01 -0.27 -7.15
N LEU A 76 6.11 0.91 -6.55
CA LEU A 76 5.44 1.26 -5.30
C LEU A 76 4.02 1.72 -5.61
N LEU A 77 3.02 0.96 -5.16
CA LEU A 77 1.60 1.31 -5.31
C LEU A 77 1.15 2.18 -4.14
N VAL A 78 0.64 3.36 -4.42
CA VAL A 78 0.13 4.30 -3.41
C VAL A 78 -1.23 4.87 -3.79
N GLY A 79 -2.04 5.24 -2.81
CA GLY A 79 -3.24 6.05 -3.06
C GLY A 79 -2.88 7.54 -3.21
N ALA A 80 -3.74 8.32 -3.88
CA ALA A 80 -3.54 9.76 -4.07
C ALA A 80 -3.33 10.52 -2.75
N ASP A 81 -4.08 10.17 -1.70
CA ASP A 81 -3.94 10.79 -0.37
C ASP A 81 -2.55 10.51 0.25
N ALA A 82 -2.04 9.29 0.09
CA ALA A 82 -0.72 8.90 0.58
C ALA A 82 0.39 9.58 -0.23
N PHE A 83 0.21 9.70 -1.54
CA PHE A 83 1.14 10.43 -2.40
C PHE A 83 1.20 11.91 -2.06
N ALA A 84 0.06 12.58 -1.80
CA ALA A 84 0.04 13.98 -1.40
C ALA A 84 0.86 14.26 -0.13
N GLY A 85 0.98 13.27 0.76
CA GLY A 85 1.83 13.33 1.96
C GLY A 85 3.24 12.78 1.78
N LEU A 86 3.64 12.35 0.58
CA LEU A 86 4.90 11.63 0.34
C LEU A 86 6.14 12.40 0.79
N SER A 87 6.13 13.74 0.63
CA SER A 87 7.24 14.60 1.04
C SER A 87 7.53 14.60 2.55
N THR A 88 6.61 14.07 3.36
CA THR A 88 6.83 13.89 4.81
C THR A 88 7.43 12.53 5.17
N TRP A 89 7.60 11.63 4.19
CA TRP A 89 8.14 10.31 4.44
C TRP A 89 9.66 10.38 4.60
N HIS A 90 10.19 9.50 5.44
CA HIS A 90 11.64 9.41 5.67
C HIS A 90 12.39 9.16 4.36
N ARG A 91 13.35 10.03 4.03
CA ARG A 91 14.19 9.94 2.81
C ARG A 91 13.36 9.82 1.52
N TRP A 92 12.23 10.51 1.43
CA TRP A 92 11.21 10.32 0.38
C TRP A 92 11.75 10.50 -1.06
N ARG A 93 12.74 11.38 -1.28
CA ARG A 93 13.33 11.57 -2.62
C ARG A 93 14.04 10.34 -3.13
N GLU A 94 14.60 9.53 -2.25
CA GLU A 94 15.31 8.32 -2.62
C GLU A 94 14.39 7.22 -3.13
N LEU A 95 13.09 7.30 -2.85
CA LEU A 95 12.10 6.35 -3.35
C LEU A 95 12.09 6.28 -4.88
N PHE A 96 12.32 7.44 -5.55
CA PHE A 96 12.34 7.49 -7.01
C PHE A 96 13.55 6.79 -7.63
N ALA A 97 14.66 6.67 -6.92
CA ALA A 97 15.82 5.88 -7.36
C ALA A 97 15.61 4.37 -7.14
N LEU A 98 14.70 4.01 -6.24
CA LEU A 98 14.45 2.62 -5.82
C LEU A 98 13.26 1.97 -6.51
N ALA A 99 12.24 2.74 -6.90
CA ALA A 99 11.02 2.22 -7.50
C ALA A 99 10.37 3.25 -8.45
N HIS A 100 9.53 2.78 -9.37
CA HIS A 100 8.47 3.60 -9.95
C HIS A 100 7.39 3.83 -8.91
N ILE A 101 6.61 4.90 -9.05
CA ILE A 101 5.46 5.16 -8.18
C ILE A 101 4.18 5.11 -9.03
N ALA A 102 3.28 4.18 -8.72
CA ALA A 102 1.97 4.13 -9.36
C ALA A 102 0.90 4.63 -8.38
N ILE A 103 0.22 5.71 -8.77
CA ILE A 103 -0.72 6.42 -7.93
C ILE A 103 -2.14 6.05 -8.33
N SER A 104 -2.86 5.40 -7.43
CA SER A 104 -4.28 5.12 -7.63
C SER A 104 -5.13 6.31 -7.22
N HIS A 105 -6.07 6.68 -8.07
CA HIS A 105 -7.03 7.75 -7.80
C HIS A 105 -8.46 7.33 -8.10
N ARG A 106 -9.42 8.10 -7.61
CA ARG A 106 -10.84 7.89 -7.93
C ARG A 106 -11.12 8.29 -9.38
N PRO A 107 -11.97 7.56 -10.12
CA PRO A 107 -12.44 8.04 -11.41
C PRO A 107 -13.03 9.46 -11.29
N GLY A 108 -12.60 10.37 -12.14
CA GLY A 108 -13.01 11.77 -12.10
C GLY A 108 -12.28 12.67 -11.09
N PHE A 109 -11.36 12.14 -10.28
CA PHE A 109 -10.55 12.89 -9.31
C PHE A 109 -9.05 12.61 -9.53
N PRO A 110 -8.46 13.12 -10.61
CA PRO A 110 -7.04 12.95 -10.87
C PRO A 110 -6.19 13.64 -9.79
N VAL A 111 -4.91 13.32 -9.76
CA VAL A 111 -3.96 14.03 -8.89
C VAL A 111 -3.81 15.46 -9.40
N GLU A 112 -4.19 16.43 -8.58
CA GLU A 112 -4.07 17.85 -8.90
C GLU A 112 -2.73 18.39 -8.40
N LEU A 113 -1.88 18.87 -9.31
CA LEU A 113 -0.56 19.44 -8.99
C LEU A 113 -0.65 20.62 -8.01
N SER A 114 -1.70 21.45 -8.15
CA SER A 114 -1.94 22.61 -7.28
C SER A 114 -2.19 22.23 -5.80
N SER A 115 -2.58 20.99 -5.53
CA SER A 115 -2.82 20.48 -4.19
C SER A 115 -1.58 19.85 -3.54
N LEU A 116 -0.50 19.65 -4.31
CA LEU A 116 0.73 19.04 -3.82
C LEU A 116 1.70 20.07 -3.23
N PRO A 117 2.51 19.70 -2.24
CA PRO A 117 3.67 20.51 -1.85
C PRO A 117 4.57 20.77 -3.05
N HIS A 118 5.13 21.99 -3.14
CA HIS A 118 5.89 22.45 -4.31
C HIS A 118 6.98 21.46 -4.76
N GLU A 119 7.78 20.95 -3.84
CA GLU A 119 8.84 19.99 -4.14
C GLU A 119 8.31 18.68 -4.73
N LEU A 120 7.17 18.20 -4.23
CA LEU A 120 6.54 16.98 -4.73
C LEU A 120 5.86 17.21 -6.10
N ALA A 121 5.30 18.41 -6.32
CA ALA A 121 4.74 18.80 -7.61
C ALA A 121 5.84 18.85 -8.70
N THR A 122 7.04 19.32 -8.36
CA THR A 122 8.20 19.31 -9.26
C THR A 122 8.58 17.87 -9.62
N GLU A 123 8.79 16.98 -8.63
CA GLU A 123 9.12 15.58 -8.90
C GLU A 123 8.02 14.88 -9.72
N PHE A 124 6.76 15.20 -9.45
CA PHE A 124 5.66 14.67 -10.26
C PHE A 124 5.74 15.14 -11.71
N SER A 125 5.96 16.44 -11.95
CA SER A 125 6.03 17.00 -13.31
C SER A 125 7.19 16.43 -14.12
N ASP A 126 8.33 16.22 -13.47
CA ASP A 126 9.54 15.72 -14.13
C ASP A 126 9.47 14.22 -14.46
N ARG A 127 8.68 13.43 -13.72
CA ARG A 127 8.67 11.97 -13.78
C ARG A 127 7.37 11.35 -14.28
N HIS A 128 6.31 12.16 -14.39
CA HIS A 128 5.00 11.64 -14.78
C HIS A 128 4.98 11.16 -16.23
N GLN A 129 4.52 9.93 -16.42
CA GLN A 129 4.30 9.29 -17.70
C GLN A 129 2.81 8.96 -17.86
N ALA A 130 2.26 9.27 -19.03
CA ALA A 130 0.86 8.99 -19.33
C ALA A 130 0.60 7.49 -19.58
N ASP A 131 1.63 6.77 -20.05
CA ASP A 131 1.54 5.34 -20.38
C ASP A 131 2.29 4.50 -19.35
N ALA A 132 1.62 3.47 -18.86
CA ALA A 132 2.19 2.52 -17.91
C ALA A 132 3.23 1.56 -18.53
N SER A 133 3.39 1.52 -19.85
CA SER A 133 4.43 0.71 -20.52
C SER A 133 5.83 1.04 -20.04
N CYS A 134 6.08 2.32 -19.67
CA CYS A 134 7.35 2.76 -19.12
C CYS A 134 7.79 2.01 -17.86
N LEU A 135 6.85 1.38 -17.13
CA LEU A 135 7.16 0.59 -15.92
C LEU A 135 7.96 -0.68 -16.22
N GLY A 136 7.98 -1.15 -17.48
CA GLY A 136 8.79 -2.28 -17.93
C GLY A 136 10.11 -1.90 -18.59
N GLU A 137 10.32 -0.61 -18.90
CA GLU A 137 11.48 -0.13 -19.66
C GLU A 137 12.67 0.23 -18.76
N ALA A 138 12.39 0.59 -17.51
CA ALA A 138 13.40 0.95 -16.52
C ALA A 138 13.13 0.25 -15.21
N ALA A 139 14.13 0.26 -14.31
CA ALA A 139 13.99 -0.35 -12.99
C ALA A 139 13.17 0.52 -12.02
N ALA A 140 13.22 1.85 -12.15
CA ALA A 140 12.66 2.83 -11.24
C ALA A 140 12.53 4.21 -11.89
N GLY A 141 11.96 5.19 -11.19
CA GLY A 141 12.08 6.61 -11.52
C GLY A 141 10.83 7.25 -12.13
N SER A 142 9.95 6.48 -12.76
CA SER A 142 8.72 7.03 -13.36
C SER A 142 7.59 7.13 -12.33
N ILE A 143 6.69 8.08 -12.56
CA ILE A 143 5.40 8.19 -11.88
C ILE A 143 4.30 7.91 -12.90
N VAL A 144 3.35 7.04 -12.59
CA VAL A 144 2.15 6.84 -13.39
C VAL A 144 0.90 6.99 -12.52
N THR A 145 -0.20 7.41 -13.14
CA THR A 145 -1.49 7.51 -12.46
C THR A 145 -2.48 6.55 -13.08
N PHE A 146 -3.35 5.96 -12.28
CA PHE A 146 -4.41 5.09 -12.79
C PHE A 146 -5.69 5.23 -12.00
N ALA A 147 -6.80 5.23 -12.72
CA ALA A 147 -8.12 5.24 -12.13
C ALA A 147 -8.47 3.84 -11.60
N MET A 148 -8.91 3.76 -10.35
CA MET A 148 -9.35 2.53 -9.72
C MET A 148 -10.83 2.62 -9.36
N THR A 149 -11.62 1.63 -9.78
CA THR A 149 -13.02 1.54 -9.36
C THR A 149 -13.09 1.50 -7.84
N GLN A 150 -13.75 2.48 -7.24
CA GLN A 150 -13.92 2.54 -5.80
C GLN A 150 -15.19 1.84 -5.36
N LEU A 151 -15.01 0.94 -4.41
CA LEU A 151 -16.10 0.47 -3.58
C LEU A 151 -16.23 1.42 -2.39
N ALA A 152 -17.47 1.79 -2.03
CA ALA A 152 -17.75 2.61 -0.85
C ALA A 152 -17.58 1.77 0.45
N ILE A 153 -16.45 1.08 0.56
CA ILE A 153 -16.08 0.20 1.67
C ILE A 153 -14.77 0.72 2.26
N SER A 154 -14.76 0.97 3.58
CA SER A 154 -13.54 1.37 4.27
C SER A 154 -13.27 0.48 5.48
N ALA A 155 -12.00 0.32 5.84
CA ALA A 155 -11.59 -0.40 7.04
C ALA A 155 -12.21 0.20 8.31
N THR A 156 -12.39 1.52 8.36
CA THR A 156 -13.06 2.20 9.48
C THR A 156 -14.52 1.80 9.59
N GLN A 157 -15.24 1.73 8.46
CA GLN A 157 -16.63 1.27 8.42
C GLN A 157 -16.75 -0.17 8.89
N ILE A 158 -15.89 -1.07 8.40
CA ILE A 158 -15.88 -2.48 8.79
C ILE A 158 -15.64 -2.61 10.30
N ARG A 159 -14.63 -1.93 10.85
CA ARG A 159 -14.36 -1.95 12.29
C ARG A 159 -15.52 -1.43 13.11
N LYS A 160 -16.20 -0.36 12.68
CA LYS A 160 -17.41 0.14 13.35
C LYS A 160 -18.57 -0.86 13.34
N LEU A 161 -18.77 -1.59 12.24
CA LEU A 161 -19.79 -2.65 12.18
C LEU A 161 -19.48 -3.76 13.18
N LEU A 162 -18.23 -4.24 13.20
CA LEU A 162 -17.79 -5.30 14.09
C LEU A 162 -17.89 -4.90 15.58
N ALA A 163 -17.44 -3.67 15.91
CA ALA A 163 -17.54 -3.12 17.27
C ALA A 163 -18.97 -3.03 17.79
N ASN A 164 -19.94 -2.82 16.89
CA ASN A 164 -21.37 -2.77 17.21
C ASN A 164 -22.09 -4.12 17.07
N GLY A 165 -21.35 -5.24 16.96
CA GLY A 165 -21.92 -6.57 16.81
C GLY A 165 -22.64 -6.82 15.47
N LYS A 166 -22.46 -5.93 14.49
CA LYS A 166 -23.08 -6.06 13.16
C LYS A 166 -22.22 -6.89 12.21
N SER A 167 -22.86 -7.58 11.28
CA SER A 167 -22.16 -8.38 10.27
C SER A 167 -21.40 -7.48 9.28
N ALA A 168 -20.14 -7.84 9.01
CA ALA A 168 -19.33 -7.29 7.93
C ALA A 168 -19.23 -8.27 6.72
N ARG A 169 -20.09 -9.28 6.65
CA ARG A 169 -20.12 -10.26 5.55
C ARG A 169 -20.30 -9.54 4.22
N TYR A 170 -19.64 -10.03 3.17
CA TYR A 170 -19.56 -9.46 1.82
C TYR A 170 -18.79 -8.13 1.69
N LEU A 171 -18.28 -7.55 2.78
CA LEU A 171 -17.43 -6.37 2.74
C LEU A 171 -15.93 -6.72 2.79
N LEU A 172 -15.60 -7.96 3.10
CA LEU A 172 -14.25 -8.52 3.16
C LEU A 172 -14.33 -10.03 2.88
N PRO A 173 -13.21 -10.70 2.52
CA PRO A 173 -13.18 -12.14 2.29
C PRO A 173 -13.61 -12.93 3.53
N ASP A 174 -14.41 -13.99 3.33
CA ASP A 174 -14.91 -14.83 4.43
C ASP A 174 -13.78 -15.34 5.34
N ALA A 175 -12.65 -15.78 4.76
CA ALA A 175 -11.50 -16.25 5.55
C ALA A 175 -10.90 -15.19 6.50
N VAL A 176 -11.04 -13.89 6.16
CA VAL A 176 -10.65 -12.79 7.02
C VAL A 176 -11.70 -12.57 8.11
N LEU A 177 -12.99 -12.63 7.74
CA LEU A 177 -14.09 -12.47 8.69
C LEU A 177 -14.07 -13.57 9.75
N ASP A 178 -13.88 -14.84 9.33
CA ASP A 178 -13.77 -16.00 10.23
C ASP A 178 -12.60 -15.83 11.21
N TYR A 179 -11.46 -15.33 10.71
CA TYR A 179 -10.30 -15.04 11.57
C TYR A 179 -10.60 -13.95 12.60
N ILE A 180 -11.24 -12.85 12.19
CA ILE A 180 -11.65 -11.75 13.07
C ILE A 180 -12.60 -12.26 14.16
N GLN A 181 -13.57 -13.12 13.80
CA GLN A 181 -14.52 -13.70 14.74
C GLN A 181 -13.84 -14.66 15.73
N LEU A 182 -12.98 -15.55 15.22
CA LEU A 182 -12.25 -16.53 16.04
C LEU A 182 -11.40 -15.84 17.12
N HIS A 183 -10.72 -14.75 16.75
CA HIS A 183 -9.84 -14.00 17.66
C HIS A 183 -10.53 -12.83 18.35
N GLN A 184 -11.85 -12.67 18.18
CA GLN A 184 -12.68 -11.60 18.77
C GLN A 184 -12.13 -10.18 18.53
N LEU A 185 -11.49 -9.96 17.35
CA LEU A 185 -10.88 -8.69 17.01
C LEU A 185 -11.94 -7.60 16.77
N TYR A 186 -11.60 -6.36 17.09
CA TYR A 186 -12.44 -5.16 16.89
C TYR A 186 -13.78 -5.16 17.64
N ARG A 187 -13.97 -6.02 18.62
CA ARG A 187 -15.10 -5.93 19.53
C ARG A 187 -14.81 -4.90 20.62
N ASN A 188 -15.80 -4.07 20.96
CA ASN A 188 -15.74 -3.30 22.20
C ASN A 188 -15.85 -4.28 23.37
N ALA A 189 -14.91 -4.22 24.31
CA ALA A 189 -14.99 -4.92 25.56
C ALA A 189 -16.09 -4.33 26.41
#